data_a56770037d953f39859ee1aa8a3d7dac
#
_entry.id   a56770037d953f39859ee1aa8a3d7dac
#
_cell.length_a   1.000
_cell.length_b   1.000
_cell.length_c   1.000
_cell.angle_alpha   90.00
_cell.angle_beta   90.00
_cell.angle_gamma   90.00
#
_symmetry.space_group_name_H-M   'P 1'
#
loop_
_entity.id
_entity.type
_entity.pdbx_description
1 polymer ?
#
loop_
_entity_poly.entity_id
_entity_poly.type
_entity_poly.pdbx_seq_one_letter_code
_entity_poly.pdbx_strand_id
1 'polypeptide(L)'
;MPKTVGVAVSNATFHFDKLYTYAVLPEHQDKVRLGSMVLVPFGRGSRARMGVVLACDAEPEHSKLKFLFDVAPASACLTPELLRLVHFLKERTFCTYYEAVKAVIPYGAQYKPTVAADGVTPVLQKQLVRHTENSYRLAGTLPQK
;
A
#
# COMPACT_ATOMS: atom_id res chain seq x y z
N MET A 1 1.81 16.84 -12.56
CA MET A 1 2.63 16.04 -11.64
C MET A 1 2.34 16.49 -10.22
N PRO A 2 1.85 15.61 -9.36
CA PRO A 2 1.48 16.02 -8.01
C PRO A 2 2.72 16.35 -7.18
N LYS A 3 2.69 17.49 -6.50
CA LYS A 3 3.73 17.89 -5.54
C LYS A 3 3.45 17.39 -4.13
N THR A 4 2.17 17.19 -3.82
CA THR A 4 1.68 16.67 -2.55
C THR A 4 0.64 15.59 -2.80
N VAL A 5 0.56 14.63 -1.89
CA VAL A 5 -0.40 13.54 -1.99
C VAL A 5 -1.02 13.23 -0.64
N GLY A 6 -2.29 12.86 -0.66
CA GLY A 6 -3.00 12.32 0.49
C GLY A 6 -2.88 10.79 0.51
N VAL A 7 -2.35 10.24 1.57
CA VAL A 7 -2.02 8.82 1.69
C VAL A 7 -2.81 8.17 2.82
N ALA A 8 -3.45 7.05 2.51
CA ALA A 8 -3.99 6.12 3.50
C ALA A 8 -2.84 5.25 4.03
N VAL A 9 -2.49 5.41 5.31
CA VAL A 9 -1.33 4.75 5.92
C VAL A 9 -1.76 3.47 6.64
N SER A 10 -0.96 2.41 6.51
CA SER A 10 -1.19 1.14 7.20
C SER A 10 -1.14 1.29 8.73
N ASN A 11 -1.86 0.40 9.42
CA ASN A 11 -1.92 0.35 10.88
C ASN A 11 -2.40 1.65 11.57
N ALA A 12 -3.12 2.50 10.85
CA ALA A 12 -3.85 3.60 11.46
C ALA A 12 -5.05 3.03 12.24
N THR A 13 -5.28 3.56 13.44
CA THR A 13 -6.48 3.20 14.20
C THR A 13 -7.69 3.95 13.65
N PHE A 14 -8.88 3.42 13.88
CA PHE A 14 -10.12 4.04 13.40
C PHE A 14 -10.28 5.51 13.80
N HIS A 15 -9.87 5.87 15.01
CA HIS A 15 -9.92 7.25 15.51
C HIS A 15 -8.98 8.22 14.80
N PHE A 16 -7.90 7.71 14.21
CA PHE A 16 -6.89 8.47 13.46
C PHE A 16 -6.92 8.12 11.97
N ASP A 17 -8.03 7.57 11.50
CA ASP A 17 -8.21 7.18 10.11
C ASP A 17 -8.54 8.40 9.25
N LYS A 18 -7.49 8.99 8.71
CA LYS A 18 -7.54 10.09 7.75
C LYS A 18 -6.47 9.92 6.68
N LEU A 19 -6.56 10.70 5.64
CA LEU A 19 -5.48 10.82 4.66
C LEU A 19 -4.41 11.75 5.21
N TYR A 20 -3.18 11.26 5.26
CA TYR A 20 -2.02 12.05 5.66
C TYR A 20 -1.34 12.66 4.45
N THR A 21 -1.01 13.94 4.51
CA THR A 21 -0.39 14.65 3.40
C THR A 21 1.13 14.52 3.44
N TYR A 22 1.69 14.12 2.31
CA TYR A 22 3.14 13.98 2.11
C TYR A 22 3.59 14.77 0.89
N ALA A 23 4.80 15.28 0.94
CA ALA A 23 5.47 15.88 -0.20
C ALA A 23 6.08 14.79 -1.10
N VAL A 24 6.10 15.05 -2.39
CA VAL A 24 6.65 14.13 -3.40
C VAL A 24 7.96 14.68 -3.91
N LEU A 25 9.05 13.91 -3.79
CA LEU A 25 10.33 14.27 -4.38
C LEU A 25 10.24 14.37 -5.91
N PRO A 26 11.01 15.27 -6.56
CA PRO A 26 10.98 15.41 -8.02
C PRO A 26 11.19 14.09 -8.77
N GLU A 27 12.04 13.21 -8.25
CA GLU A 27 12.33 11.88 -8.82
C GLU A 27 11.15 10.92 -8.80
N HIS A 28 10.17 11.16 -7.92
CA HIS A 28 8.97 10.34 -7.77
C HIS A 28 7.73 10.93 -8.44
N GLN A 29 7.76 12.21 -8.83
CA GLN A 29 6.58 12.90 -9.38
C GLN A 29 6.01 12.24 -10.63
N ASP A 30 6.86 11.68 -11.47
CA ASP A 30 6.46 10.99 -12.70
C ASP A 30 5.78 9.63 -12.44
N LYS A 31 6.05 9.05 -11.30
CA LYS A 31 5.56 7.71 -10.91
C LYS A 31 4.30 7.76 -10.07
N VAL A 32 4.12 8.84 -9.32
CA VAL A 32 3.01 8.99 -8.37
C VAL A 32 1.72 9.36 -9.08
N ARG A 33 0.67 8.61 -8.80
CA ARG A 33 -0.71 8.87 -9.26
C ARG A 33 -1.71 8.33 -8.22
N LEU A 34 -2.99 8.62 -8.41
CA LEU A 34 -4.05 8.01 -7.61
C LEU A 34 -3.93 6.48 -7.67
N GLY A 35 -3.98 5.83 -6.52
CA GLY A 35 -3.84 4.38 -6.39
C GLY A 35 -2.41 3.87 -6.30
N SER A 36 -1.39 4.73 -6.40
CA SER A 36 0.01 4.31 -6.21
C SER A 36 0.26 3.77 -4.82
N MET A 37 0.91 2.62 -4.74
CA MET A 37 1.46 2.11 -3.48
C MET A 37 2.74 2.84 -3.15
N VAL A 38 2.84 3.33 -1.92
CA VAL A 38 3.96 4.15 -1.47
C VAL A 38 4.49 3.68 -0.13
N LEU A 39 5.72 4.03 0.15
CA LEU A 39 6.34 3.87 1.45
C LEU A 39 6.52 5.26 2.08
N VAL A 40 6.01 5.43 3.28
CA VAL A 40 5.97 6.74 3.96
C VAL A 40 6.56 6.69 5.35
N PRO A 41 7.21 7.78 5.81
CA PRO A 41 7.55 7.93 7.22
C PRO A 41 6.29 8.25 8.04
N PHE A 42 6.08 7.53 9.13
CA PHE A 42 4.93 7.73 9.99
C PHE A 42 5.33 7.80 11.47
N GLY A 43 4.64 8.67 12.21
CA GLY A 43 4.87 8.85 13.63
C GLY A 43 6.14 9.64 13.98
N ARG A 44 6.42 9.75 15.28
CA ARG A 44 7.56 10.53 15.80
C ARG A 44 8.91 9.97 15.35
N GLY A 45 9.04 8.65 15.25
CA GLY A 45 10.27 7.99 14.81
C GLY A 45 10.42 7.86 13.31
N SER A 46 9.50 8.42 12.51
CA SER A 46 9.49 8.32 11.04
C SER A 46 9.69 6.89 10.54
N ARG A 47 9.02 5.94 11.17
CA ARG A 47 9.06 4.53 10.74
C ARG A 47 8.42 4.38 9.37
N ALA A 48 9.07 3.58 8.53
CA ALA A 48 8.55 3.25 7.22
C ALA A 48 7.26 2.43 7.32
N ARG A 49 6.19 2.93 6.71
CA ARG A 49 4.90 2.23 6.62
C ARG A 49 4.38 2.23 5.19
N MET A 50 3.65 1.19 4.87
CA MET A 50 2.92 1.11 3.61
C MET A 50 1.77 2.09 3.59
N GLY A 51 1.50 2.64 2.41
CA GLY A 51 0.35 3.48 2.17
C GLY A 51 -0.10 3.41 0.72
N VAL A 52 -1.27 3.96 0.45
CA VAL A 52 -1.81 4.11 -0.90
C VAL A 52 -2.27 5.55 -1.10
N VAL A 53 -1.92 6.12 -2.25
CA VAL A 53 -2.32 7.47 -2.62
C VAL A 53 -3.81 7.48 -2.98
N LEU A 54 -4.60 8.21 -2.21
CA LEU A 54 -6.03 8.39 -2.46
C LEU A 54 -6.41 9.82 -2.84
N ALA A 55 -5.49 10.77 -2.75
CA ALA A 55 -5.67 12.14 -3.23
C ALA A 55 -4.37 12.68 -3.82
N CYS A 56 -4.47 13.45 -4.89
CA CYS A 56 -3.35 14.20 -5.46
C CYS A 56 -3.55 15.68 -5.18
N ASP A 57 -2.44 16.42 -5.13
CA ASP A 57 -2.41 17.87 -4.84
C ASP A 57 -3.20 18.23 -3.56
N ALA A 58 -3.06 17.38 -2.54
CA ALA A 58 -3.70 17.57 -1.25
C ALA A 58 -3.13 18.82 -0.55
N GLU A 59 -4.01 19.60 0.05
CA GLU A 59 -3.58 20.75 0.84
C GLU A 59 -2.80 20.29 2.08
N PRO A 60 -1.66 20.94 2.36
CA PRO A 60 -0.87 20.58 3.53
C PRO A 60 -1.57 21.02 4.83
N GLU A 61 -1.77 20.08 5.74
CA GLU A 61 -2.27 20.40 7.09
C GLU A 61 -1.23 21.12 7.95
N HIS A 62 0.04 20.99 7.61
CA HIS A 62 1.18 21.54 8.34
C HIS A 62 2.16 22.23 7.40
N SER A 63 2.83 23.25 7.90
CA SER A 63 3.86 23.99 7.15
C SER A 63 5.07 23.15 6.76
N LYS A 64 5.31 22.03 7.46
CA LYS A 64 6.45 21.14 7.21
C LYS A 64 5.96 19.73 6.94
N LEU A 65 5.99 19.35 5.66
CA LEU A 65 5.60 18.01 5.21
C LEU A 65 6.80 17.06 5.22
N LYS A 66 6.55 15.78 5.51
CA LYS A 66 7.49 14.71 5.29
C LYS A 66 7.41 14.26 3.84
N PHE A 67 8.52 13.76 3.31
CA PHE A 67 8.58 13.21 1.95
C PHE A 67 8.29 11.72 1.93
N LEU A 68 7.74 11.24 0.82
CA LEU A 68 7.64 9.81 0.55
C LEU A 68 9.05 9.18 0.51
N PHE A 69 9.17 7.97 1.02
CA PHE A 69 10.42 7.20 0.92
C PHE A 69 10.57 6.53 -0.45
N ASP A 70 9.49 5.91 -0.95
CA ASP A 70 9.52 5.17 -2.20
C ASP A 70 8.12 5.05 -2.81
N VAL A 71 8.06 4.77 -4.10
CA VAL A 71 6.83 4.59 -4.87
C VAL A 71 6.95 3.30 -5.68
N ALA A 72 5.95 2.42 -5.55
CA ALA A 72 5.89 1.20 -6.33
C ALA A 72 5.71 1.48 -7.83
N PRO A 73 6.13 0.56 -8.72
CA PRO A 73 5.94 0.71 -10.16
C PRO A 73 4.47 0.95 -10.53
N ALA A 74 4.26 1.63 -11.66
CA ALA A 74 2.91 1.94 -12.16
C ALA A 74 2.03 0.69 -12.36
N SER A 75 2.64 -0.46 -12.62
CA SER A 75 1.94 -1.75 -12.74
C SER A 75 1.27 -2.22 -11.44
N ALA A 76 1.70 -1.67 -10.30
CA ALA A 76 1.15 -1.99 -8.98
C ALA A 76 0.08 -0.98 -8.53
N CYS A 77 -0.26 -0.01 -9.37
CA CYS A 77 -1.25 1.02 -9.07
C CYS A 77 -2.66 0.43 -9.09
N LEU A 78 -3.48 0.83 -8.12
CA LEU A 78 -4.90 0.48 -8.12
C LEU A 78 -5.62 1.15 -9.30
N THR A 79 -6.49 0.39 -9.95
CA THR A 79 -7.32 0.91 -11.04
C THR A 79 -8.39 1.86 -10.52
N PRO A 80 -8.98 2.71 -11.38
CA PRO A 80 -10.09 3.58 -10.97
C PRO A 80 -11.28 2.82 -10.38
N GLU A 81 -11.56 1.61 -10.87
CA GLU A 81 -12.62 0.74 -10.36
C GLU A 81 -12.33 0.28 -8.94
N LEU A 82 -11.10 -0.14 -8.67
CA LEU A 82 -10.66 -0.55 -7.33
C LEU A 82 -10.67 0.64 -6.36
N LEU A 83 -10.28 1.83 -6.81
CA LEU A 83 -10.36 3.05 -6.01
C LEU A 83 -11.82 3.39 -5.63
N ARG A 84 -12.76 3.27 -6.57
CA ARG A 84 -14.19 3.44 -6.27
C ARG A 84 -14.67 2.42 -5.25
N LEU A 85 -14.20 1.18 -5.34
CA LEU A 85 -14.54 0.14 -4.38
C LEU A 85 -13.98 0.44 -2.99
N VAL A 86 -12.77 0.99 -2.89
CA VAL A 86 -12.20 1.44 -1.60
C VAL A 86 -13.11 2.48 -0.95
N HIS A 87 -13.52 3.50 -1.68
CA HIS A 87 -14.42 4.53 -1.16
C HIS A 87 -15.79 3.97 -0.77
N PHE A 88 -16.33 3.08 -1.57
CA PHE A 88 -17.59 2.40 -1.27
C PHE A 88 -17.50 1.60 0.03
N LEU A 89 -16.45 0.82 0.22
CA LEU A 89 -16.23 0.05 1.45
C LEU A 89 -16.07 0.97 2.66
N LYS A 90 -15.31 2.05 2.51
CA LYS A 90 -15.12 3.03 3.58
C LYS A 90 -16.43 3.68 4.03
N GLU A 91 -17.33 4.01 3.09
CA GLU A 91 -18.62 4.61 3.39
C GLU A 91 -19.64 3.63 3.99
N ARG A 92 -19.56 2.36 3.62
CA ARG A 92 -20.55 1.34 3.97
C ARG A 92 -20.18 0.45 5.14
N THR A 93 -18.91 0.43 5.53
CA THR A 93 -18.41 -0.44 6.60
C THR A 93 -17.59 0.36 7.62
N PHE A 94 -17.44 -0.19 8.81
CA PHE A 94 -16.61 0.40 9.87
C PHE A 94 -15.14 -0.02 9.72
N CYS A 95 -14.57 0.21 8.54
CA CYS A 95 -13.16 -0.07 8.28
C CYS A 95 -12.35 1.22 8.14
N THR A 96 -11.04 1.11 8.32
CA THR A 96 -10.12 2.18 7.98
C THR A 96 -9.92 2.25 6.46
N TYR A 97 -9.40 3.37 5.94
CA TYR A 97 -9.05 3.49 4.52
C TYR A 97 -8.09 2.39 4.08
N TYR A 98 -7.08 2.10 4.89
CA TYR A 98 -6.10 1.07 4.53
C TYR A 98 -6.66 -0.35 4.60
N GLU A 99 -7.58 -0.64 5.52
CA GLU A 99 -8.30 -1.92 5.54
C GLU A 99 -9.13 -2.11 4.28
N ALA A 100 -9.83 -1.06 3.83
CA ALA A 100 -10.55 -1.08 2.56
C ALA A 100 -9.59 -1.32 1.37
N VAL A 101 -8.43 -0.66 1.35
CA VAL A 101 -7.38 -0.88 0.35
C VAL A 101 -6.89 -2.32 0.36
N LYS A 102 -6.59 -2.87 1.53
CA LYS A 102 -6.15 -4.29 1.65
C LYS A 102 -7.18 -5.27 1.11
N ALA A 103 -8.46 -4.99 1.31
CA ALA A 103 -9.53 -5.84 0.82
C ALA A 103 -9.63 -5.89 -0.70
N VAL A 104 -9.20 -4.84 -1.40
CA VAL A 104 -9.29 -4.75 -2.87
C VAL A 104 -7.98 -5.07 -3.59
N ILE A 105 -6.85 -5.12 -2.89
CA ILE A 105 -5.56 -5.47 -3.52
C ILE A 105 -5.60 -6.94 -3.95
N PRO A 106 -5.34 -7.24 -5.24
CA PRO A 106 -5.28 -8.61 -5.71
C PRO A 106 -4.19 -9.41 -5.00
N TYR A 107 -4.47 -10.69 -4.77
CA TYR A 107 -3.47 -11.61 -4.25
C TYR A 107 -2.25 -11.68 -5.19
N GLY A 108 -1.06 -11.54 -4.64
CA GLY A 108 0.20 -11.51 -5.40
C GLY A 108 0.62 -10.12 -5.92
N ALA A 109 -0.23 -9.10 -5.77
CA ALA A 109 0.12 -7.72 -6.10
C ALA A 109 0.62 -6.90 -4.90
N GLN A 110 0.97 -7.57 -3.80
CA GLN A 110 1.36 -6.91 -2.57
C GLN A 110 2.84 -6.52 -2.58
N TYR A 111 3.13 -5.37 -1.98
CA TYR A 111 4.47 -4.88 -1.70
C TYR A 111 4.71 -4.85 -0.20
N LYS A 112 5.96 -4.94 0.20
CA LYS A 112 6.38 -4.83 1.60
C LYS A 112 7.56 -3.86 1.73
N PRO A 113 7.69 -3.19 2.88
CA PRO A 113 8.86 -2.39 3.15
C PRO A 113 10.08 -3.29 3.34
N THR A 114 11.20 -2.88 2.79
CA THR A 114 12.51 -3.49 2.99
C THR A 114 13.57 -2.40 3.03
N VAL A 115 14.81 -2.80 3.15
CA VAL A 115 15.95 -1.90 3.15
C VAL A 115 16.74 -2.14 1.87
N ALA A 116 17.18 -1.06 1.22
CA ALA A 116 18.01 -1.14 0.03
C ALA A 116 19.38 -1.81 0.32
N ALA A 117 20.17 -2.05 -0.71
CA ALA A 117 21.49 -2.66 -0.57
C ALA A 117 22.46 -1.87 0.33
N ASP A 118 22.20 -0.57 0.55
CA ASP A 118 22.97 0.28 1.48
C ASP A 118 22.69 -0.02 2.96
N GLY A 119 21.68 -0.84 3.27
CA GLY A 119 21.29 -1.20 4.63
C GLY A 119 20.56 -0.11 5.41
N VAL A 120 20.25 1.03 4.81
CA VAL A 120 19.67 2.20 5.50
C VAL A 120 18.40 2.72 4.82
N THR A 121 18.38 2.84 3.48
CA THR A 121 17.29 3.46 2.74
C THR A 121 16.05 2.55 2.69
N PRO A 122 14.89 2.99 3.19
CA PRO A 122 13.65 2.23 3.06
C PRO A 122 13.18 2.19 1.62
N VAL A 123 12.86 1.01 1.11
CA VAL A 123 12.35 0.78 -0.25
C VAL A 123 11.21 -0.22 -0.26
N LEU A 124 10.43 -0.19 -1.33
CA LEU A 124 9.35 -1.15 -1.57
C LEU A 124 9.86 -2.36 -2.36
N GLN A 125 9.53 -3.54 -1.89
CA GLN A 125 9.82 -4.79 -2.59
C GLN A 125 8.53 -5.56 -2.84
N LYS A 126 8.35 -6.06 -4.07
CA LYS A 126 7.24 -6.93 -4.39
C LYS A 126 7.30 -8.20 -3.55
N GLN A 127 6.21 -8.52 -2.89
CA GLN A 127 6.10 -9.75 -2.14
C GLN A 127 6.00 -10.92 -3.10
N LEU A 128 6.97 -11.84 -3.05
CA LEU A 128 6.93 -13.07 -3.81
C LEU A 128 5.91 -14.01 -3.19
N VAL A 129 4.91 -14.37 -3.97
CA VAL A 129 3.94 -15.40 -3.60
C VAL A 129 4.46 -16.72 -4.12
N ARG A 130 4.78 -17.64 -3.21
CA ARG A 130 5.08 -19.02 -3.60
C ARG A 130 3.75 -19.72 -3.88
N HIS A 131 3.52 -20.08 -5.12
CA HIS A 131 2.48 -21.05 -5.45
C HIS A 131 3.00 -22.44 -5.07
N THR A 132 2.42 -23.02 -4.04
CA THR A 132 2.66 -24.41 -3.70
C THR A 132 1.50 -25.21 -4.30
N GLU A 133 1.80 -26.00 -5.31
CA GLU A 133 0.86 -26.96 -5.85
C GLU A 133 0.98 -28.24 -5.04
N ASN A 134 -0.05 -28.57 -4.29
CA ASN A 134 -0.11 -29.79 -3.50
C ASN A 134 -0.69 -30.91 -4.35
N SER A 135 0.11 -31.91 -4.66
CA SER A 135 -0.37 -33.15 -5.26
C SER A 135 -0.55 -34.21 -4.19
N TYR A 136 -1.67 -34.88 -4.22
CA TYR A 136 -1.99 -35.96 -3.28
C TYR A 136 -2.00 -37.29 -4.04
N ARG A 137 -1.29 -38.26 -3.48
CA ARG A 137 -1.30 -39.65 -3.97
C ARG A 137 -1.84 -40.54 -2.87
N LEU A 138 -2.74 -41.43 -3.23
CA LEU A 138 -3.17 -42.48 -2.31
C LEU A 138 -1.97 -43.36 -1.94
N ALA A 139 -1.67 -43.43 -0.63
CA ALA A 139 -0.67 -44.33 -0.10
C ALA A 139 -1.36 -45.64 0.30
N GLY A 140 -1.08 -46.70 -0.44
CA GLY A 140 -1.62 -48.03 -0.19
C GLY A 140 -2.91 -48.37 -0.96
N THR A 141 -3.34 -49.59 -0.85
CA THR A 141 -4.60 -50.09 -1.41
C THR A 141 -5.78 -49.72 -0.52
N LEU A 142 -6.87 -49.27 -1.17
CA LEU A 142 -8.12 -49.09 -0.43
C LEU A 142 -8.59 -50.45 0.10
N PRO A 143 -9.12 -50.49 1.35
CA PRO A 143 -9.68 -51.75 1.85
C PRO A 143 -10.83 -52.19 0.96
N GLN A 144 -10.74 -53.41 0.44
CA GLN A 144 -11.82 -54.03 -0.24
C GLN A 144 -12.89 -54.47 0.76
N LYS A 145 -14.12 -54.16 0.46
CA LYS A 145 -15.26 -54.68 1.22
C LYS A 145 -15.47 -56.15 0.94
#